data_9dd04d13c35c339f38e1167fba07cb9c
#
_entry.id   9dd04d13c35c339f38e1167fba07cb9c
#
_cell.length_a   1.000
_cell.length_b   1.000
_cell.length_c   1.000
_cell.angle_alpha   90.00
_cell.angle_beta   90.00
_cell.angle_gamma   90.00
#
_symmetry.space_group_name_H-M   'P 1'
#
loop_
_entity.id
_entity.type
_entity.pdbx_description
1 polymer ?
#
loop_
_entity_poly.entity_id
_entity_poly.type
_entity_poly.pdbx_seq_one_letter_code
_entity_poly.pdbx_strand_id
1 'polypeptide(L)'
;TAAEELDSVELDFRIEPPSKSILDNFDHYTAAVVIVDRWYKHEGHTIAYSLSFIPIELVGRLQIDLNSTDALLNFLEHTCYEQDHHCSRCVTYSTAGNFSAKNYKLSSHDSFLMTHENVYDENEEILVVSKHYMPAEMFELKYPI
;
A
#
# COMPACT_ATOMS: atom_id res chain seq x y z
N THR A 1 2.76 -19.51 0.97
CA THR A 1 2.91 -18.08 1.26
C THR A 1 1.55 -17.43 1.47
N ALA A 2 1.51 -16.31 2.15
CA ALA A 2 0.25 -15.59 2.34
C ALA A 2 -0.40 -15.21 1.00
N ALA A 3 0.40 -14.92 -0.02
CA ALA A 3 -0.10 -14.57 -1.34
C ALA A 3 -0.84 -15.74 -2.03
N GLU A 4 -0.46 -16.97 -1.74
CA GLU A 4 -1.12 -18.15 -2.31
C GLU A 4 -2.44 -18.46 -1.63
N GLU A 5 -2.69 -17.89 -0.45
CA GLU A 5 -3.90 -18.10 0.32
C GLU A 5 -4.96 -17.04 0.09
N LEU A 6 -4.65 -15.98 -0.68
CA LEU A 6 -5.56 -14.89 -0.93
C LEU A 6 -6.64 -15.28 -1.93
N ASP A 7 -7.89 -15.05 -1.59
CA ASP A 7 -9.02 -15.31 -2.48
C ASP A 7 -9.75 -14.03 -2.91
N SER A 8 -9.55 -12.91 -2.23
CA SER A 8 -10.17 -11.64 -2.62
C SER A 8 -9.44 -10.44 -2.06
N VAL A 9 -9.66 -9.29 -2.69
CA VAL A 9 -9.20 -7.99 -2.20
C VAL A 9 -10.37 -7.01 -2.26
N GLU A 10 -10.52 -6.24 -1.19
CA GLU A 10 -11.47 -5.13 -1.15
C GLU A 10 -10.67 -3.83 -1.19
N LEU A 11 -11.09 -2.90 -2.03
CA LEU A 11 -10.40 -1.64 -2.22
C LEU A 11 -11.35 -0.48 -2.03
N ASP A 12 -10.84 0.57 -1.38
CA ASP A 12 -11.54 1.84 -1.24
C ASP A 12 -10.54 2.96 -1.44
N PHE A 13 -11.00 4.13 -1.89
CA PHE A 13 -10.10 5.28 -2.02
C PHE A 13 -10.79 6.57 -1.65
N ARG A 14 -9.98 7.57 -1.33
CA ARG A 14 -10.41 8.94 -1.13
C ARG A 14 -9.32 9.89 -1.63
N ILE A 15 -9.71 11.13 -1.93
CA ILE A 15 -8.79 12.16 -2.36
C ILE A 15 -8.76 13.23 -1.29
N GLU A 16 -7.58 13.54 -0.77
CA GLU A 16 -7.40 14.48 0.31
C GLU A 16 -6.21 15.42 0.06
N PRO A 17 -6.23 16.62 0.63
CA PRO A 17 -5.02 17.44 0.66
C PRO A 17 -3.92 16.70 1.41
N PRO A 18 -2.66 16.81 0.98
CA PRO A 18 -1.57 16.12 1.66
C PRO A 18 -1.32 16.73 3.03
N SER A 19 -1.10 15.85 4.04
CA SER A 19 -0.60 16.31 5.32
C SER A 19 0.89 16.66 5.21
N LYS A 20 1.43 17.35 6.22
CA LYS A 20 2.87 17.64 6.26
C LYS A 20 3.68 16.33 6.23
N SER A 21 3.25 15.33 6.97
CA SER A 21 3.92 14.02 7.02
C SER A 21 3.97 13.37 5.63
N ILE A 22 2.88 13.43 4.87
CA ILE A 22 2.83 12.88 3.52
C ILE A 22 3.76 13.66 2.58
N LEU A 23 3.75 15.00 2.65
CA LEU A 23 4.64 15.83 1.82
C LEU A 23 6.11 15.54 2.13
N ASP A 24 6.47 15.35 3.40
CA ASP A 24 7.81 15.00 3.79
C ASP A 24 8.25 13.65 3.19
N ASN A 25 7.33 12.70 3.12
CA ASN A 25 7.60 11.39 2.52
C ASN A 25 7.78 11.45 1.00
N PHE A 26 7.02 12.32 0.32
CA PHE A 26 7.09 12.42 -1.14
C PHE A 26 8.31 13.17 -1.65
N ASP A 27 8.94 13.96 -0.80
CA ASP A 27 10.13 14.73 -1.18
C ASP A 27 9.89 15.72 -2.33
N HIS A 28 8.63 16.00 -2.66
CA HIS A 28 8.21 17.00 -3.63
C HIS A 28 6.75 17.41 -3.34
N TYR A 29 6.34 18.53 -3.91
CA TYR A 29 4.99 19.04 -3.73
C TYR A 29 3.97 18.23 -4.53
N THR A 30 2.81 18.00 -3.92
CA THR A 30 1.61 17.50 -4.60
C THR A 30 0.41 18.28 -4.12
N ALA A 31 -0.53 18.58 -5.03
CA ALA A 31 -1.74 19.32 -4.70
C ALA A 31 -2.73 18.51 -3.87
N ALA A 32 -2.78 17.19 -4.11
CA ALA A 32 -3.64 16.28 -3.39
C ALA A 32 -3.07 14.86 -3.52
N VAL A 33 -3.51 13.97 -2.64
CA VAL A 33 -3.15 12.56 -2.71
C VAL A 33 -4.39 11.70 -2.84
N VAL A 34 -4.28 10.67 -3.65
CA VAL A 34 -5.25 9.58 -3.69
C VAL A 34 -4.79 8.58 -2.66
N ILE A 35 -5.61 8.37 -1.64
CA ILE A 35 -5.33 7.46 -0.53
C ILE A 35 -6.13 6.19 -0.77
N VAL A 36 -5.44 5.07 -0.90
CA VAL A 36 -6.07 3.80 -1.26
C VAL A 36 -5.89 2.82 -0.13
N ASP A 37 -7.00 2.30 0.36
CA ASP A 37 -7.03 1.20 1.32
C ASP A 37 -7.29 -0.10 0.57
N ARG A 38 -6.51 -1.16 0.87
CA ARG A 38 -6.70 -2.50 0.31
C ARG A 38 -6.72 -3.51 1.44
N TRP A 39 -7.81 -4.27 1.53
CA TRP A 39 -7.95 -5.36 2.49
C TRP A 39 -7.88 -6.68 1.74
N TYR A 40 -6.84 -7.45 2.00
CA TYR A 40 -6.63 -8.76 1.39
C TYR A 40 -7.23 -9.82 2.28
N LYS A 41 -8.09 -10.66 1.70
CA LYS A 41 -8.92 -11.58 2.46
C LYS A 41 -8.66 -13.03 2.07
N HIS A 42 -8.85 -13.90 3.06
CA HIS A 42 -8.86 -15.35 2.89
C HIS A 42 -10.01 -15.90 3.73
N GLU A 43 -10.90 -16.66 3.11
CA GLU A 43 -12.09 -17.24 3.77
C GLU A 43 -12.88 -16.20 4.60
N GLY A 44 -13.06 -15.02 4.03
CA GLY A 44 -13.82 -13.95 4.66
C GLY A 44 -13.08 -13.15 5.74
N HIS A 45 -11.83 -13.51 6.05
CA HIS A 45 -11.02 -12.82 7.03
C HIS A 45 -9.95 -11.96 6.36
N THR A 46 -9.76 -10.73 6.86
CA THR A 46 -8.69 -9.88 6.40
C THR A 46 -7.36 -10.39 6.95
N ILE A 47 -6.43 -10.75 6.07
CA ILE A 47 -5.13 -11.26 6.46
C ILE A 47 -3.98 -10.30 6.15
N ALA A 48 -4.23 -9.25 5.38
CA ALA A 48 -3.26 -8.20 5.13
C ALA A 48 -3.99 -6.91 4.77
N TYR A 49 -3.35 -5.79 5.07
CA TYR A 49 -3.90 -4.48 4.76
C TYR A 49 -2.79 -3.59 4.18
N SER A 50 -3.10 -2.83 3.15
CA SER A 50 -2.20 -1.86 2.56
C SER A 50 -2.84 -0.49 2.49
N LEU A 51 -2.07 0.52 2.88
CA LEU A 51 -2.44 1.92 2.77
C LEU A 51 -1.46 2.58 1.81
N SER A 52 -1.95 3.07 0.68
CA SER A 52 -1.10 3.65 -0.36
C SER A 52 -1.48 5.08 -0.64
N PHE A 53 -0.48 5.91 -0.88
CA PHE A 53 -0.62 7.33 -1.19
C PHE A 53 -0.06 7.57 -2.59
N ILE A 54 -0.89 8.08 -3.49
CA ILE A 54 -0.52 8.36 -4.89
C ILE A 54 -0.71 9.84 -5.15
N PRO A 55 0.31 10.58 -5.62
CA PRO A 55 0.12 11.98 -6.00
C PRO A 55 -0.94 12.11 -7.09
N ILE A 56 -1.82 13.08 -6.95
CA ILE A 56 -2.93 13.25 -7.91
C ILE A 56 -2.40 13.54 -9.33
N GLU A 57 -1.25 14.21 -9.44
CA GLU A 57 -0.63 14.51 -10.73
C GLU A 57 -0.21 13.24 -11.46
N LEU A 58 0.22 12.23 -10.72
CA LEU A 58 0.58 10.93 -11.30
C LEU A 58 -0.65 10.21 -11.86
N VAL A 59 -1.76 10.25 -11.12
CA VAL A 59 -3.03 9.66 -11.57
C VAL A 59 -3.46 10.28 -12.89
N GLY A 60 -3.34 11.61 -13.02
CA GLY A 60 -3.66 12.31 -14.26
C GLY A 60 -2.70 11.97 -15.39
N ARG A 61 -1.40 11.96 -15.12
CA ARG A 61 -0.36 11.68 -16.12
C ARG A 61 -0.47 10.26 -16.68
N LEU A 62 -0.74 9.30 -15.85
CA LEU A 62 -0.88 7.90 -16.23
C LEU A 62 -2.30 7.53 -16.66
N GLN A 63 -3.23 8.47 -16.60
CA GLN A 63 -4.62 8.27 -16.96
C GLN A 63 -5.26 7.08 -16.23
N ILE A 64 -5.00 6.99 -14.93
CA ILE A 64 -5.61 5.95 -14.08
C ILE A 64 -7.08 6.30 -13.87
N ASP A 65 -7.97 5.40 -14.26
CA ASP A 65 -9.40 5.58 -14.08
C ASP A 65 -9.80 5.29 -12.62
N LEU A 66 -10.06 6.35 -11.85
CA LEU A 66 -10.44 6.21 -10.44
C LEU A 66 -11.83 5.57 -10.25
N ASN A 67 -12.64 5.52 -11.31
CA ASN A 67 -13.93 4.81 -11.27
C ASN A 67 -13.77 3.31 -11.47
N SER A 68 -12.57 2.84 -11.78
CA SER A 68 -12.27 1.43 -11.98
C SER A 68 -11.41 0.92 -10.84
N THR A 69 -11.98 0.08 -9.98
CA THR A 69 -11.25 -0.60 -8.90
C THR A 69 -10.10 -1.42 -9.49
N ASP A 70 -10.36 -2.10 -10.61
CA ASP A 70 -9.34 -2.93 -11.27
C ASP A 70 -8.17 -2.09 -11.80
N ALA A 71 -8.42 -0.88 -12.28
CA ALA A 71 -7.35 0.00 -12.76
C ALA A 71 -6.43 0.45 -11.63
N LEU A 72 -6.99 0.85 -10.49
CA LEU A 72 -6.20 1.20 -9.30
C LEU A 72 -5.44 -0.01 -8.78
N LEU A 73 -6.09 -1.15 -8.68
CA LEU A 73 -5.46 -2.37 -8.18
C LEU A 73 -4.31 -2.79 -9.09
N ASN A 74 -4.52 -2.78 -10.40
CA ASN A 74 -3.48 -3.14 -11.37
C ASN A 74 -2.29 -2.18 -11.27
N PHE A 75 -2.53 -0.89 -11.11
CA PHE A 75 -1.45 0.07 -10.91
C PHE A 75 -0.63 -0.26 -9.66
N LEU A 76 -1.30 -0.46 -8.54
CA LEU A 76 -0.64 -0.67 -7.25
C LEU A 76 0.04 -2.04 -7.13
N GLU A 77 -0.47 -3.07 -7.82
CA GLU A 77 0.08 -4.42 -7.73
C GLU A 77 1.07 -4.75 -8.84
N HIS A 78 1.01 -4.05 -9.97
CA HIS A 78 1.82 -4.40 -11.13
C HIS A 78 2.56 -3.20 -11.74
N THR A 79 1.84 -2.20 -12.22
CA THR A 79 2.43 -1.11 -12.99
C THR A 79 3.48 -0.33 -12.23
N CYS A 80 3.24 -0.03 -10.95
CA CYS A 80 4.21 0.72 -10.15
C CYS A 80 5.51 -0.05 -9.89
N TYR A 81 5.52 -1.36 -10.10
CA TYR A 81 6.71 -2.21 -9.92
C TYR A 81 7.36 -2.60 -11.25
N GLU A 82 7.13 -1.84 -12.31
CA GLU A 82 7.73 -2.12 -13.60
C GLU A 82 9.27 -2.08 -13.55
N GLN A 83 9.89 -2.64 -14.57
CA GLN A 83 11.33 -2.95 -14.61
C GLN A 83 12.24 -1.75 -14.32
N ASP A 84 11.86 -0.56 -14.77
CA ASP A 84 12.66 0.65 -14.59
C ASP A 84 12.43 1.35 -13.25
N HIS A 85 11.57 0.78 -12.42
CA HIS A 85 11.24 1.30 -11.10
C HIS A 85 11.97 0.51 -10.02
N HIS A 86 12.18 1.14 -8.88
CA HIS A 86 12.77 0.45 -7.74
C HIS A 86 12.08 0.84 -6.45
N CYS A 87 12.29 0.03 -5.42
CA CYS A 87 11.62 0.20 -4.13
C CYS A 87 12.63 0.34 -3.00
N SER A 88 12.29 1.18 -2.05
CA SER A 88 12.94 1.23 -0.74
C SER A 88 11.93 0.72 0.29
N ARG A 89 12.31 -0.25 1.11
CA ARG A 89 11.43 -0.85 2.12
C ARG A 89 12.08 -0.86 3.48
N CYS A 90 11.28 -0.56 4.49
CA CYS A 90 11.68 -0.66 5.90
C CYS A 90 10.59 -1.46 6.62
N VAL A 91 10.99 -2.57 7.25
CA VAL A 91 10.05 -3.43 7.99
C VAL A 91 10.20 -3.15 9.47
N THR A 92 9.08 -2.87 10.13
CA THR A 92 9.03 -2.63 11.57
C THR A 92 7.98 -3.53 12.22
N TYR A 93 8.15 -3.75 13.51
CA TYR A 93 7.17 -4.47 14.32
C TYR A 93 6.23 -3.47 14.96
N SER A 94 4.92 -3.72 14.87
CA SER A 94 3.91 -2.82 15.40
C SER A 94 2.89 -3.59 16.24
N THR A 95 2.53 -3.02 17.38
CA THR A 95 1.44 -3.52 18.22
C THR A 95 0.18 -2.68 18.08
N ALA A 96 0.27 -1.53 17.39
CA ALA A 96 -0.86 -0.64 17.16
C ALA A 96 -1.16 -0.58 15.67
N GLY A 97 -2.15 -1.32 15.24
CA GLY A 97 -2.67 -1.22 13.88
C GLY A 97 -3.77 -0.19 13.82
N ASN A 98 -3.48 0.97 13.28
CA ASN A 98 -4.51 1.95 13.01
C ASN A 98 -5.11 1.68 11.61
N PHE A 99 -5.97 0.67 11.54
CA PHE A 99 -6.59 0.22 10.30
C PHE A 99 -7.94 0.87 10.06
N SER A 100 -8.13 2.03 10.47
CA SER A 100 -9.29 2.49 11.15
C SER A 100 -10.44 3.03 10.33
N ALA A 101 -10.37 3.11 9.03
CA ALA A 101 -11.47 3.79 8.33
C ALA A 101 -12.77 2.97 8.27
N LYS A 102 -12.74 1.65 8.45
CA LYS A 102 -13.93 0.79 8.31
C LYS A 102 -14.03 -0.39 9.27
N ASN A 103 -13.51 -0.32 10.46
CA ASN A 103 -13.62 -1.41 11.46
C ASN A 103 -13.14 -2.78 10.98
N TYR A 104 -12.24 -2.82 10.00
CA TYR A 104 -11.60 -4.06 9.61
C TYR A 104 -10.48 -4.35 10.60
N LYS A 105 -10.56 -5.49 11.25
CA LYS A 105 -9.48 -5.99 12.08
C LYS A 105 -8.65 -6.96 11.25
N LEU A 106 -7.33 -6.82 11.32
CA LEU A 106 -6.43 -7.85 10.82
C LEU A 106 -6.50 -9.01 11.79
N SER A 107 -7.50 -9.87 11.61
CA SER A 107 -7.76 -11.03 12.46
C SER A 107 -7.67 -10.71 13.95
N SER A 108 -7.52 -11.71 14.83
CA SER A 108 -7.42 -11.53 16.28
C SER A 108 -5.98 -11.31 16.76
N HIS A 109 -5.07 -10.92 15.87
CA HIS A 109 -3.65 -10.81 16.20
C HIS A 109 -3.32 -9.45 16.79
N ASP A 110 -2.50 -9.44 17.83
CA ASP A 110 -2.10 -8.23 18.54
C ASP A 110 -0.81 -7.61 18.01
N SER A 111 -0.09 -8.32 17.14
CA SER A 111 1.18 -7.84 16.61
C SER A 111 1.26 -8.02 15.10
N PHE A 112 1.84 -7.01 14.48
CA PHE A 112 1.90 -6.91 13.02
C PHE A 112 3.29 -6.52 12.58
N LEU A 113 3.66 -6.97 11.40
CA LEU A 113 4.79 -6.39 10.67
C LEU A 113 4.24 -5.31 9.75
N MET A 114 4.84 -4.14 9.82
CA MET A 114 4.52 -3.03 8.94
C MET A 114 5.71 -2.76 8.04
N THR A 115 5.48 -2.82 6.73
CA THR A 115 6.48 -2.47 5.73
C THR A 115 6.16 -1.08 5.20
N HIS A 116 7.05 -0.14 5.44
CA HIS A 116 6.98 1.18 4.81
C HIS A 116 7.73 1.09 3.49
N GLU A 117 7.04 1.35 2.39
CA GLU A 117 7.58 1.20 1.05
C GLU A 117 7.46 2.50 0.27
N ASN A 118 8.57 2.92 -0.34
CA ASN A 118 8.58 3.98 -1.34
C ASN A 118 8.91 3.35 -2.68
N VAL A 119 8.12 3.65 -3.70
CA VAL A 119 8.38 3.21 -5.07
C VAL A 119 8.83 4.42 -5.89
N TYR A 120 9.95 4.27 -6.57
CA TYR A 120 10.60 5.34 -7.34
C TYR A 120 10.60 4.98 -8.83
N ASP A 121 10.47 6.01 -9.68
CA ASP A 121 10.66 5.84 -11.12
C ASP A 121 12.15 5.89 -11.49
N GLU A 122 12.45 5.81 -12.78
CA GLU A 122 13.80 5.86 -13.31
C GLU A 122 14.53 7.19 -13.04
N ASN A 123 13.78 8.26 -12.72
CA ASN A 123 14.32 9.58 -12.41
C ASN A 123 14.44 9.84 -10.91
N GLU A 124 14.30 8.79 -10.08
CA GLU A 124 14.31 8.87 -8.62
C GLU A 124 13.16 9.69 -8.02
N GLU A 125 12.09 9.88 -8.77
CA GLU A 125 10.87 10.49 -8.24
C GLU A 125 9.99 9.44 -7.57
N ILE A 126 9.42 9.78 -6.42
CA ILE A 126 8.52 8.89 -5.70
C ILE A 126 7.17 8.83 -6.41
N LEU A 127 6.79 7.63 -6.82
CA LEU A 127 5.50 7.35 -7.45
C LEU A 127 4.43 7.04 -6.42
N VAL A 128 4.74 6.19 -5.44
CA VAL A 128 3.80 5.70 -4.45
C VAL A 128 4.52 5.54 -3.12
N VAL A 129 3.87 5.96 -2.05
CA VAL A 129 4.28 5.65 -0.68
C VAL A 129 3.24 4.72 -0.10
N SER A 130 3.66 3.57 0.43
CA SER A 130 2.74 2.59 0.99
C SER A 130 3.17 2.11 2.36
N LYS A 131 2.18 1.71 3.15
CA LYS A 131 2.36 0.97 4.38
C LYS A 131 1.59 -0.33 4.24
N HIS A 132 2.30 -1.44 4.38
CA HIS A 132 1.72 -2.78 4.29
C HIS A 132 1.76 -3.43 5.66
N TYR A 133 0.63 -3.96 6.10
CA TYR A 133 0.48 -4.59 7.41
C TYR A 133 0.09 -6.05 7.25
N MET A 134 0.75 -6.93 7.98
CA MET A 134 0.36 -8.32 8.05
C MET A 134 0.60 -8.85 9.47
N PRO A 135 -0.18 -9.85 9.93
CA PRO A 135 0.11 -10.49 11.21
C PRO A 135 1.54 -11.06 11.21
N ALA A 136 2.24 -10.88 12.32
CA ALA A 136 3.65 -11.27 12.41
C ALA A 136 3.86 -12.77 12.12
N GLU A 137 2.94 -13.60 12.53
CA GLU A 137 3.00 -15.05 12.34
C GLU A 137 2.83 -15.49 10.90
N MET A 138 2.29 -14.63 10.02
CA MET A 138 2.14 -14.91 8.60
C MET A 138 3.34 -14.45 7.78
N PHE A 139 4.29 -13.78 8.41
CA PHE A 139 5.48 -13.29 7.75
C PHE A 139 6.55 -14.37 7.73
N GLU A 140 7.02 -14.70 6.55
CA GLU A 140 8.12 -15.64 6.37
C GLU A 140 9.21 -14.95 5.58
N LEU A 141 10.36 -14.76 6.22
CA LEU A 141 11.52 -14.17 5.59
C LEU A 141 12.49 -15.29 5.19
N LYS A 142 12.65 -15.49 3.89
CA LYS A 142 13.59 -16.45 3.36
C LYS A 142 14.83 -15.74 2.87
N TYR A 143 15.95 -16.03 3.51
CA TYR A 143 17.25 -15.57 3.02
C TYR A 143 17.89 -16.68 2.19
N PRO A 144 18.47 -16.36 1.04
CA PRO A 144 19.40 -17.31 0.42
C PRO A 144 20.62 -17.40 1.33
N ILE A 145 20.82 -18.55 1.85
CA ILE A 145 21.96 -18.84 2.72
C ILE A 145 23.09 -19.41 1.87
#